data_f224ced49964ad09e0e9f2f540e747be
#
_entry.id   f224ced49964ad09e0e9f2f540e747be
#
_cell.length_a   1.000
_cell.length_b   1.000
_cell.length_c   1.000
_cell.angle_alpha   90.00
_cell.angle_beta   90.00
_cell.angle_gamma   90.00
#
_symmetry.space_group_name_H-M   'P 1'
#
loop_
_entity.id
_entity.type
_entity.pdbx_description
1 polymer ?
#
loop_
_entity_poly.entity_id
_entity_poly.type
_entity_poly.pdbx_seq_one_letter_code
_entity_poly.pdbx_strand_id
1 'polypeptide(L)'
;MKRLVYTLFGALFILYYICYQGVLSHVLYYHEQHHLFLFSKSYFLQCVQSEGWLNYITNFIIQFFYYPILGSTILAFLLASVYWLTNSIIKIITGKNDLLQLSIIPSLILFFYTMEANHSLSILSGSLLCL
;
A
#
# COMPACT_ATOMS: atom_id res chain seq x y z
N MET A 1 9.17 24.11 -3.80
CA MET A 1 7.98 23.30 -3.53
C MET A 1 8.01 21.90 -4.14
N LYS A 2 8.36 21.68 -5.41
CA LYS A 2 8.52 20.31 -5.96
C LYS A 2 9.51 19.48 -5.13
N ARG A 3 10.63 20.07 -4.72
CA ARG A 3 11.64 19.40 -3.87
C ARG A 3 11.06 18.92 -2.53
N LEU A 4 10.18 19.71 -1.91
CA LEU A 4 9.54 19.36 -0.64
C LEU A 4 8.63 18.13 -0.77
N VAL A 5 7.88 18.00 -1.84
CA VAL A 5 7.04 16.82 -2.10
C VAL A 5 7.88 15.55 -2.25
N TYR A 6 9.00 15.63 -2.98
CA TYR A 6 9.91 14.49 -3.12
C TYR A 6 10.64 14.14 -1.83
N THR A 7 11.03 15.14 -1.03
CA THR A 7 11.66 14.89 0.27
C THR A 7 10.68 14.25 1.25
N LEU A 8 9.42 14.70 1.27
CA LEU A 8 8.37 14.09 2.09
C LEU A 8 8.01 12.68 1.62
N PHE A 9 7.93 12.44 0.32
CA PHE A 9 7.75 11.09 -0.21
C PHE A 9 8.85 10.15 0.27
N GLY A 10 10.11 10.56 0.13
CA GLY A 10 11.25 9.77 0.62
C GLY A 10 11.25 9.57 2.14
N ALA A 11 10.89 10.60 2.90
CA ALA A 11 10.81 10.50 4.36
C ALA A 11 9.71 9.53 4.81
N LEU A 12 8.51 9.61 4.21
CA LEU A 12 7.40 8.68 4.47
C LEU A 12 7.76 7.25 4.08
N PHE A 13 8.39 7.08 2.92
CA PHE A 13 8.85 5.76 2.47
C PHE A 13 9.80 5.12 3.49
N ILE A 14 10.81 5.86 3.94
CA ILE A 14 11.78 5.38 4.92
C ILE A 14 11.10 5.07 6.26
N LEU A 15 10.20 5.95 6.72
CA LEU A 15 9.46 5.76 7.95
C LEU A 15 8.62 4.48 7.90
N TYR A 16 7.83 4.29 6.86
CA TYR A 16 7.01 3.08 6.69
C TYR A 16 7.87 1.82 6.56
N TYR A 17 8.97 1.90 5.80
CA TYR A 17 9.90 0.79 5.67
C TYR A 17 10.47 0.35 7.03
N ILE A 18 10.93 1.29 7.85
CA ILE A 18 11.47 0.99 9.19
C ILE A 18 10.39 0.40 10.09
N CYS A 19 9.17 0.93 10.04
CA CYS A 19 8.05 0.40 10.83
C CYS A 19 7.73 -1.05 10.46
N TYR A 20 7.61 -1.37 9.18
CA TYR A 20 7.30 -2.75 8.74
C TYR A 20 8.46 -3.71 8.91
N GLN A 21 9.69 -3.25 8.74
CA GLN A 21 10.86 -4.10 8.95
C GLN A 21 11.10 -4.41 10.44
N GLY A 22 10.86 -3.45 11.32
CA GLY A 22 11.11 -3.58 12.75
C GLY A 22 9.90 -4.06 13.55
N VAL A 23 8.93 -3.17 13.75
CA VAL A 23 7.83 -3.36 14.70
C VAL A 23 6.68 -4.18 14.11
N LEU A 24 6.36 -3.97 12.83
CA LEU A 24 5.20 -4.56 12.16
C LEU A 24 5.54 -5.79 11.28
N SER A 25 6.70 -6.39 11.45
CA SER A 25 7.08 -7.58 10.69
C SER A 25 6.10 -8.74 10.86
N HIS A 26 5.45 -8.85 12.03
CA HIS A 26 4.41 -9.85 12.28
C HIS A 26 3.21 -9.73 11.33
N VAL A 27 2.87 -8.52 10.87
CA VAL A 27 1.78 -8.29 9.90
C VAL A 27 2.13 -8.91 8.55
N LEU A 28 3.38 -8.76 8.10
CA LEU A 28 3.87 -9.37 6.86
C LEU A 28 3.77 -10.91 6.90
N TYR A 29 4.23 -11.51 8.00
CA TYR A 29 4.16 -12.96 8.19
C TYR A 29 2.72 -13.46 8.26
N TYR A 30 1.83 -12.73 8.93
CA TYR A 30 0.42 -13.10 9.01
C TYR A 30 -0.22 -13.16 7.62
N HIS A 31 -0.02 -12.15 6.80
CA HIS A 31 -0.58 -12.11 5.45
C HIS A 31 0.03 -13.19 4.55
N GLU A 32 1.33 -13.43 4.64
CA GLU A 32 2.01 -14.48 3.88
C GLU A 32 1.45 -15.87 4.21
N GLN A 33 1.22 -16.16 5.49
CA GLN A 33 0.71 -17.47 5.93
C GLN A 33 -0.75 -17.71 5.57
N HIS A 34 -1.58 -16.68 5.47
CA HIS A 34 -3.02 -16.82 5.25
C HIS A 34 -3.45 -16.66 3.80
N HIS A 35 -2.54 -16.26 2.90
CA HIS A 35 -2.86 -16.04 1.50
C HIS A 35 -1.95 -16.87 0.60
N LEU A 36 -2.54 -17.83 -0.10
CA LEU A 36 -1.86 -18.64 -1.12
C LEU A 36 -2.13 -18.05 -2.50
N PHE A 37 -1.07 -17.92 -3.29
CA PHE A 37 -1.19 -17.52 -4.68
C PHE A 37 -0.69 -18.63 -5.61
N LEU A 38 -1.51 -19.00 -6.58
CA LEU A 38 -1.18 -20.02 -7.57
C LEU A 38 -1.24 -19.44 -8.99
N PHE A 39 -0.19 -19.65 -9.76
CA PHE A 39 -0.16 -19.32 -11.20
C PHE A 39 -0.93 -20.37 -12.00
N SER A 40 -2.26 -20.36 -11.90
CA SER A 40 -3.11 -21.23 -12.71
C SER A 40 -4.33 -20.48 -13.23
N LYS A 41 -4.79 -20.88 -14.43
CA LYS A 41 -5.99 -20.30 -15.02
C LYS A 41 -7.25 -20.58 -14.19
N SER A 42 -7.32 -21.75 -13.57
CA SER A 42 -8.41 -22.13 -12.67
C SER A 42 -8.45 -21.27 -11.43
N TYR A 43 -7.30 -21.03 -10.81
CA TYR A 43 -7.19 -20.14 -9.64
C TYR A 43 -7.60 -18.69 -9.99
N PHE A 44 -7.14 -18.17 -11.14
CA PHE A 44 -7.53 -16.85 -11.61
C PHE A 44 -9.05 -16.73 -11.75
N LEU A 45 -9.69 -17.67 -12.46
CA LEU A 45 -11.14 -17.66 -12.65
C LEU A 45 -11.89 -17.77 -11.32
N GLN A 46 -11.42 -18.63 -10.41
CA GLN A 46 -12.03 -18.79 -9.10
C GLN A 46 -11.91 -17.51 -8.26
N CYS A 47 -10.74 -16.88 -8.19
CA CYS A 47 -10.54 -15.62 -7.46
C CYS A 47 -11.41 -14.50 -8.04
N VAL A 48 -11.45 -14.34 -9.36
CA VAL A 48 -12.23 -13.28 -10.01
C VAL A 48 -13.72 -13.46 -9.77
N GLN A 49 -14.22 -14.71 -9.76
CA GLN A 49 -15.64 -15.00 -9.52
C GLN A 49 -16.06 -14.88 -8.06
N SER A 50 -15.21 -15.31 -7.11
CA SER A 50 -15.55 -15.33 -5.68
C SER A 50 -15.22 -14.04 -4.95
N GLU A 51 -14.07 -13.43 -5.23
CA GLU A 51 -13.51 -12.33 -4.44
C GLU A 51 -13.19 -11.07 -5.26
N GLY A 52 -13.27 -11.19 -6.59
CA GLY A 52 -12.95 -10.11 -7.52
C GLY A 52 -11.46 -10.05 -7.90
N TRP A 53 -11.19 -9.39 -9.02
CA TRP A 53 -9.86 -9.24 -9.58
C TRP A 53 -8.88 -8.47 -8.69
N LEU A 54 -9.40 -7.60 -7.81
CA LEU A 54 -8.60 -6.84 -6.87
C LEU A 54 -7.89 -7.74 -5.87
N ASN A 55 -8.59 -8.76 -5.34
CA ASN A 55 -8.01 -9.73 -4.43
C ASN A 55 -6.96 -10.60 -5.13
N TYR A 56 -7.16 -10.92 -6.40
CA TYR A 56 -6.14 -11.62 -7.19
C TYR A 56 -4.82 -10.83 -7.25
N ILE A 57 -4.88 -9.53 -7.54
CA ILE A 57 -3.68 -8.65 -7.55
C ILE A 57 -3.07 -8.54 -6.14
N THR A 58 -3.91 -8.40 -5.12
CA THR A 58 -3.45 -8.31 -3.74
C THR A 58 -2.73 -9.58 -3.31
N ASN A 59 -3.28 -10.75 -3.60
CA ASN A 59 -2.65 -12.04 -3.30
C ASN A 59 -1.34 -12.24 -4.07
N PHE A 60 -1.26 -11.73 -5.32
CA PHE A 60 0.00 -11.70 -6.06
C PHE A 60 1.07 -10.85 -5.36
N ILE A 61 0.70 -9.70 -4.82
CA ILE A 61 1.62 -8.83 -4.07
C ILE A 61 2.06 -9.50 -2.76
N ILE A 62 1.13 -10.13 -2.04
CA ILE A 62 1.38 -10.78 -0.74
C ILE A 62 2.42 -11.91 -0.85
N GLN A 63 2.52 -12.60 -1.97
CA GLN A 63 3.54 -13.64 -2.13
C GLN A 63 4.98 -13.14 -1.94
N PHE A 64 5.24 -11.84 -2.18
CA PHE A 64 6.55 -11.24 -1.95
C PHE A 64 6.85 -10.99 -0.47
N PHE A 65 5.87 -11.12 0.41
CA PHE A 65 6.03 -10.95 1.86
C PHE A 65 6.81 -12.09 2.51
N TYR A 66 6.99 -13.20 1.80
CA TYR A 66 7.90 -14.26 2.20
C TYR A 66 9.31 -13.72 2.53
N TYR A 67 9.77 -12.72 1.80
CA TYR A 67 10.99 -11.99 2.11
C TYR A 67 10.64 -10.68 2.84
N PRO A 68 10.92 -10.56 4.16
CA PRO A 68 10.52 -9.39 4.94
C PRO A 68 11.01 -8.06 4.35
N ILE A 69 12.22 -8.06 3.78
CA ILE A 69 12.80 -6.88 3.12
C ILE A 69 11.96 -6.45 1.92
N LEU A 70 11.57 -7.40 1.05
CA LEU A 70 10.75 -7.13 -0.12
C LEU A 70 9.32 -6.71 0.29
N GLY A 71 8.71 -7.42 1.24
CA GLY A 71 7.38 -7.09 1.75
C GLY A 71 7.32 -5.69 2.35
N SER A 72 8.27 -5.34 3.21
CA SER A 72 8.38 -4.00 3.81
C SER A 72 8.57 -2.92 2.75
N THR A 73 9.41 -3.18 1.74
CA THR A 73 9.66 -2.24 0.65
C THR A 73 8.41 -2.01 -0.18
N ILE A 74 7.68 -3.06 -0.53
CA ILE A 74 6.45 -2.98 -1.33
C ILE A 74 5.37 -2.21 -0.57
N LEU A 75 5.10 -2.56 0.70
CA LEU A 75 4.11 -1.85 1.51
C LEU A 75 4.47 -0.38 1.72
N ALA A 76 5.72 -0.09 2.04
CA ALA A 76 6.18 1.28 2.19
C ALA A 76 6.02 2.08 0.89
N PHE A 77 6.32 1.47 -0.26
CA PHE A 77 6.15 2.10 -1.56
C PHE A 77 4.68 2.35 -1.89
N LEU A 78 3.79 1.39 -1.64
CA LEU A 78 2.36 1.54 -1.86
C LEU A 78 1.78 2.67 -1.00
N LEU A 79 2.11 2.74 0.29
CA LEU A 79 1.65 3.79 1.19
C LEU A 79 2.21 5.16 0.83
N ALA A 80 3.48 5.25 0.45
CA ALA A 80 4.08 6.50 -0.02
C ALA A 80 3.46 6.97 -1.35
N SER A 81 3.12 6.03 -2.25
CA SER A 81 2.46 6.38 -3.51
C SER A 81 1.06 6.96 -3.32
N VAL A 82 0.32 6.54 -2.28
CA VAL A 82 -0.96 7.18 -1.89
C VAL A 82 -0.75 8.66 -1.59
N TYR A 83 0.27 9.01 -0.81
CA TYR A 83 0.61 10.41 -0.55
C TYR A 83 0.88 11.18 -1.85
N TRP A 84 1.70 10.61 -2.74
CA TRP A 84 2.06 11.27 -4.01
C TRP A 84 0.86 11.48 -4.94
N LEU A 85 -0.01 10.48 -5.07
CA LEU A 85 -1.23 10.55 -5.88
C LEU A 85 -2.20 11.58 -5.30
N THR A 86 -2.45 11.56 -3.99
CA THR A 86 -3.33 12.52 -3.31
C THR A 86 -2.84 13.95 -3.48
N ASN A 87 -1.53 14.18 -3.34
CA ASN A 87 -0.93 15.49 -3.57
C ASN A 87 -1.11 15.95 -5.03
N SER A 88 -1.00 15.03 -5.99
CA SER A 88 -1.23 15.32 -7.40
C SER A 88 -2.68 15.70 -7.69
N ILE A 89 -3.64 15.01 -7.09
CA ILE A 89 -5.08 15.28 -7.20
C ILE A 89 -5.40 16.65 -6.60
N ILE A 90 -4.93 16.94 -5.39
CA ILE A 90 -5.16 18.24 -4.74
C ILE A 90 -4.63 19.38 -5.62
N LYS A 91 -3.45 19.18 -6.21
CA LYS A 91 -2.86 20.16 -7.12
C LYS A 91 -3.70 20.39 -8.39
N ILE A 92 -4.28 19.33 -8.96
CA ILE A 92 -5.13 19.44 -10.15
C ILE A 92 -6.43 20.18 -9.81
N ILE A 93 -7.08 19.86 -8.69
CA ILE A 93 -8.36 20.43 -8.30
C ILE A 93 -8.21 21.88 -7.85
N THR A 94 -7.21 22.17 -7.04
CA THR A 94 -7.05 23.49 -6.40
C THR A 94 -6.24 24.47 -7.25
N GLY A 95 -5.49 23.96 -8.23
CA GLY A 95 -4.53 24.75 -9.02
C GLY A 95 -3.33 25.29 -8.21
N LYS A 96 -3.27 24.95 -6.92
CA LYS A 96 -2.23 25.37 -5.97
C LYS A 96 -1.51 24.16 -5.38
N ASN A 97 -0.31 24.40 -4.86
CA ASN A 97 0.39 23.35 -4.12
C ASN A 97 -0.27 23.13 -2.75
N ASP A 98 -0.25 21.92 -2.29
CA ASP A 98 -0.76 21.53 -0.95
C ASP A 98 0.16 22.10 0.15
N LEU A 99 -0.13 23.34 0.57
CA LEU A 99 0.65 24.07 1.59
C LEU A 99 0.46 23.45 3.00
N LEU A 100 -0.71 22.88 3.28
CA LEU A 100 -1.05 22.30 4.55
C LEU A 100 -0.69 20.82 4.63
N GLN A 101 -0.10 20.25 3.57
CA GLN A 101 0.27 18.82 3.49
C GLN A 101 -0.89 17.89 3.83
N LEU A 102 -2.11 18.27 3.46
CA LEU A 102 -3.33 17.47 3.68
C LEU A 102 -3.26 16.11 3.00
N SER A 103 -2.44 15.99 1.95
CA SER A 103 -2.16 14.73 1.26
C SER A 103 -1.50 13.64 2.13
N ILE A 104 -0.94 14.00 3.28
CA ILE A 104 -0.36 13.02 4.24
C ILE A 104 -1.48 12.25 4.95
N ILE A 105 -2.64 12.87 5.20
CA ILE A 105 -3.72 12.28 5.98
C ILE A 105 -4.21 10.93 5.43
N PRO A 106 -4.55 10.77 4.14
CA PRO A 106 -4.97 9.48 3.60
C PRO A 106 -3.91 8.40 3.72
N SER A 107 -2.64 8.76 3.51
CA SER A 107 -1.53 7.82 3.66
C SER A 107 -1.38 7.33 5.11
N LEU A 108 -1.53 8.21 6.10
CA LEU A 108 -1.49 7.83 7.51
C LEU A 108 -2.69 6.99 7.92
N ILE A 109 -3.89 7.31 7.46
CA ILE A 109 -5.09 6.52 7.74
C ILE A 109 -4.91 5.09 7.22
N LEU A 110 -4.44 4.93 5.99
CA LEU A 110 -4.16 3.61 5.41
C LEU A 110 -3.02 2.89 6.14
N PHE A 111 -1.99 3.61 6.59
CA PHE A 111 -0.93 3.03 7.41
C PHE A 111 -1.49 2.45 8.71
N PHE A 112 -2.28 3.21 9.46
CA PHE A 112 -2.93 2.72 10.69
C PHE A 112 -3.86 1.53 10.41
N TYR A 113 -4.59 1.57 9.30
CA TYR A 113 -5.43 0.45 8.89
C TYR A 113 -4.62 -0.83 8.64
N THR A 114 -3.48 -0.72 7.98
CA THR A 114 -2.60 -1.87 7.66
C THR A 114 -1.73 -2.33 8.84
N MET A 115 -1.70 -1.60 9.96
CA MET A 115 -1.03 -2.06 11.18
C MET A 115 -1.71 -3.30 11.79
N GLU A 116 -3.02 -3.45 11.61
CA GLU A 116 -3.75 -4.63 12.08
C GLU A 116 -3.66 -5.75 11.05
N ALA A 117 -3.13 -6.89 11.48
CA ALA A 117 -2.93 -8.05 10.62
C ALA A 117 -4.24 -8.64 10.05
N ASN A 118 -5.36 -8.44 10.74
CA ASN A 118 -6.67 -8.96 10.33
C ASN A 118 -7.33 -8.18 9.19
N HIS A 119 -6.85 -6.98 8.90
CA HIS A 119 -7.43 -6.14 7.85
C HIS A 119 -6.95 -6.57 6.47
N SER A 120 -7.87 -6.58 5.50
CA SER A 120 -7.56 -6.93 4.11
C SER A 120 -6.70 -5.88 3.44
N LEU A 121 -5.57 -6.29 2.87
CA LEU A 121 -4.71 -5.43 2.05
C LEU A 121 -5.36 -5.02 0.72
N SER A 122 -6.50 -5.64 0.34
CA SER A 122 -7.24 -5.26 -0.86
C SER A 122 -7.76 -3.82 -0.81
N ILE A 123 -7.99 -3.27 0.39
CA ILE A 123 -8.37 -1.86 0.56
C ILE A 123 -7.22 -0.93 0.17
N LEU A 124 -5.98 -1.27 0.49
CA LEU A 124 -4.81 -0.49 0.08
C LEU A 124 -4.64 -0.50 -1.44
N SER A 125 -4.71 -1.67 -2.07
CA SER A 125 -4.62 -1.78 -3.53
C SER A 125 -5.82 -1.13 -4.22
N GLY A 126 -7.03 -1.25 -3.65
CA GLY A 126 -8.24 -0.60 -4.14
C GLY A 126 -8.17 0.93 -4.07
N SER A 127 -7.68 1.49 -2.97
CA SER A 127 -7.50 2.93 -2.82
C SER A 127 -6.54 3.51 -3.85
N LEU A 128 -5.45 2.80 -4.17
CA LEU A 128 -4.50 3.20 -5.20
C LEU A 128 -5.09 3.20 -6.61
N LEU A 129 -6.04 2.29 -6.88
CA LEU A 129 -6.70 2.23 -8.18
C LEU A 129 -7.81 3.27 -8.34
N CYS A 130 -8.40 3.71 -7.21
CA CYS A 130 -9.43 4.74 -7.19
C CYS A 130 -8.87 6.16 -7.20
N LEU A 131 -7.62 6.36 -6.82
CA LEU A 131 -6.89 7.64 -6.82
C LEU A 131 -6.28 7.94 -8.19
#